data_e7edd8f4c1313cd42321041065d66add
#
_entry.id   e7edd8f4c1313cd42321041065d66add
#
_cell.length_a   1.000
_cell.length_b   1.000
_cell.length_c   1.000
_cell.angle_alpha   90.00
_cell.angle_beta   90.00
_cell.angle_gamma   90.00
#
_symmetry.space_group_name_H-M   'P 1'
#
loop_
_entity.id
_entity.type
_entity.pdbx_description
1 polymer ?
#
loop_
_entity_poly.entity_id
_entity_poly.type
_entity_poly.pdbx_seq_one_letter_code
_entity_poly.pdbx_strand_id
1 'polypeptide(L)'
;TRAQFAQILYNAEGNPDVTWTDKFSDVKEGAWYANAVIWAAENDVLAGYANGTARPNSIVTREDLVSLLWRYAGKPAPTGTTLDFSDASKVSSYAKDALLWAVENKIISGRANGELDPKGNAQRAEAAQMLMQYFSNK
;
A
#
# COMPACT_ATOMS: atom_id res chain seq x y z
N THR A 1 7.45 6.77 2.21
CA THR A 1 6.97 6.38 3.54
C THR A 1 5.48 6.01 3.50
N ARG A 2 5.01 5.35 4.53
CA ARG A 2 3.60 4.99 4.66
C ARG A 2 2.71 6.23 4.64
N ALA A 3 3.11 7.29 5.34
CA ALA A 3 2.36 8.54 5.37
C ALA A 3 2.30 9.21 4.00
N GLN A 4 3.40 9.22 3.27
CA GLN A 4 3.43 9.80 1.93
C GLN A 4 2.49 9.08 0.97
N PHE A 5 2.47 7.76 1.03
CA PHE A 5 1.57 6.99 0.17
C PHE A 5 0.11 7.19 0.56
N ALA A 6 -0.20 7.20 1.86
CA ALA A 6 -1.54 7.50 2.34
C ALA A 6 -1.99 8.90 1.88
N GLN A 7 -1.09 9.88 1.92
CA GLN A 7 -1.41 11.23 1.46
C GLN A 7 -1.73 11.28 -0.03
N ILE A 8 -1.00 10.52 -0.85
CA ILE A 8 -1.28 10.44 -2.28
C ILE A 8 -2.69 9.91 -2.53
N LEU A 9 -3.06 8.81 -1.87
CA LEU A 9 -4.38 8.21 -2.02
C LEU A 9 -5.47 9.13 -1.48
N TYR A 10 -5.23 9.79 -0.35
CA TYR A 10 -6.15 10.76 0.23
C TYR A 10 -6.41 11.91 -0.72
N ASN A 11 -5.36 12.44 -1.36
CA ASN A 11 -5.50 13.49 -2.36
C ASN A 11 -6.30 13.00 -3.57
N ALA A 12 -6.08 11.77 -4.00
CA ALA A 12 -6.80 11.18 -5.12
C ALA A 12 -8.30 11.07 -4.86
N GLU A 13 -8.70 10.95 -3.60
CA GLU A 13 -10.10 10.91 -3.19
C GLU A 13 -10.70 12.31 -2.97
N GLY A 14 -9.95 13.37 -3.24
CA GLY A 14 -10.43 14.73 -3.10
C GLY A 14 -10.33 15.29 -1.69
N ASN A 15 -9.46 14.75 -0.88
CA ASN A 15 -9.23 15.21 0.50
C ASN A 15 -10.52 15.24 1.32
N PRO A 16 -11.22 14.11 1.49
CA PRO A 16 -12.48 14.09 2.25
C PRO A 16 -12.28 14.55 3.69
N ASP A 17 -13.33 15.13 4.27
CA ASP A 17 -13.28 15.62 5.64
C ASP A 17 -12.99 14.48 6.61
N VAL A 18 -12.09 14.72 7.56
CA VAL A 18 -11.69 13.75 8.57
C VAL A 18 -11.75 14.41 9.94
N THR A 19 -12.37 13.71 10.89
CA THR A 19 -12.34 14.12 12.29
C THR A 19 -11.14 13.47 12.95
N TRP A 20 -10.24 14.28 13.53
CA TRP A 20 -9.07 13.76 14.19
C TRP A 20 -9.43 12.88 15.38
N THR A 21 -8.74 11.77 15.53
CA THR A 21 -8.85 10.88 16.69
C THR A 21 -7.45 10.48 17.13
N ASP A 22 -7.30 10.07 18.37
CA ASP A 22 -6.03 9.59 18.91
C ASP A 22 -5.83 8.08 18.71
N LYS A 23 -6.34 7.57 17.59
CA LYS A 23 -6.29 6.14 17.26
C LYS A 23 -4.89 5.55 17.30
N PHE A 24 -3.90 6.34 16.88
CA PHE A 24 -2.51 5.90 16.84
C PHE A 24 -1.65 6.76 17.76
N SER A 25 -0.81 6.12 18.57
CA SER A 25 0.03 6.82 19.52
C SER A 25 1.13 7.66 18.86
N ASP A 26 1.50 7.33 17.62
CA ASP A 26 2.55 8.00 16.87
C ASP A 26 2.04 8.96 15.79
N VAL A 27 0.75 9.27 15.79
CA VAL A 27 0.15 10.26 14.90
C VAL A 27 -0.40 11.38 15.75
N LYS A 28 0.13 12.59 15.57
CA LYS A 28 -0.27 13.76 16.35
C LYS A 28 -1.21 14.64 15.55
N GLU A 29 -2.18 15.24 16.23
CA GLU A 29 -3.06 16.23 15.64
C GLU A 29 -2.23 17.39 15.07
N GLY A 30 -2.54 17.80 13.84
CA GLY A 30 -1.83 18.88 13.18
C GLY A 30 -0.59 18.45 12.39
N ALA A 31 -0.17 17.19 12.48
CA ALA A 31 0.88 16.68 11.58
C ALA A 31 0.37 16.74 10.14
N TRP A 32 1.28 17.00 9.18
CA TRP A 32 0.87 17.17 7.78
C TRP A 32 0.15 15.95 7.21
N TYR A 33 0.42 14.78 7.75
CA TYR A 33 -0.14 13.50 7.29
C TYR A 33 -1.30 13.00 8.16
N ALA A 34 -1.67 13.71 9.22
CA ALA A 34 -2.61 13.19 10.22
C ALA A 34 -3.95 12.81 9.59
N ASN A 35 -4.53 13.69 8.81
CA ASN A 35 -5.83 13.42 8.18
C ASN A 35 -5.77 12.25 7.22
N ALA A 36 -4.71 12.17 6.41
CA ALA A 36 -4.55 11.08 5.44
C ALA A 36 -4.41 9.73 6.13
N VAL A 37 -3.63 9.66 7.20
CA VAL A 37 -3.42 8.40 7.93
C VAL A 37 -4.70 7.95 8.62
N ILE A 38 -5.43 8.85 9.25
CA ILE A 38 -6.69 8.52 9.91
C ILE A 38 -7.74 8.09 8.87
N TRP A 39 -7.85 8.84 7.77
CA TRP A 39 -8.74 8.46 6.67
C TRP A 39 -8.41 7.05 6.15
N ALA A 40 -7.13 6.77 5.93
CA ALA A 40 -6.70 5.47 5.43
C ALA A 40 -7.07 4.33 6.39
N ALA A 41 -6.94 4.57 7.69
CA ALA A 41 -7.32 3.59 8.70
C ALA A 41 -8.82 3.38 8.75
N GLU A 42 -9.61 4.45 8.67
CA GLU A 42 -11.07 4.37 8.69
C GLU A 42 -11.64 3.66 7.45
N ASN A 43 -10.93 3.74 6.33
CA ASN A 43 -11.34 3.12 5.08
C ASN A 43 -10.63 1.79 4.80
N ASP A 44 -10.01 1.22 5.82
CA ASP A 44 -9.34 -0.08 5.75
C ASP A 44 -8.20 -0.14 4.71
N VAL A 45 -7.65 1.01 4.36
CA VAL A 45 -6.50 1.10 3.45
C VAL A 45 -5.22 0.81 4.20
N LEU A 46 -5.10 1.34 5.41
CA LEU A 46 -3.91 1.20 6.24
C LEU A 46 -4.30 0.52 7.55
N ALA A 47 -3.65 -0.59 7.85
CA ALA A 47 -3.80 -1.25 9.14
C ALA A 47 -2.72 -0.75 10.09
N GLY A 48 -3.10 -0.47 11.32
CA GLY A 48 -2.14 -0.17 12.37
C GLY A 48 -1.44 -1.44 12.86
N TYR A 49 -0.44 -1.24 13.68
CA TYR A 49 0.29 -2.34 14.30
C TYR A 49 -0.32 -2.70 15.65
N ALA A 50 -0.01 -3.89 16.14
CA ALA A 50 -0.58 -4.40 17.41
C ALA A 50 -0.28 -3.49 18.60
N ASN A 51 0.81 -2.71 18.56
CA ASN A 51 1.17 -1.79 19.63
C ASN A 51 0.48 -0.42 19.55
N GLY A 52 -0.51 -0.27 18.67
CA GLY A 52 -1.27 0.97 18.54
C GLY A 52 -0.59 2.06 17.71
N THR A 53 0.44 1.72 16.93
CA THR A 53 1.14 2.67 16.06
C THR A 53 0.73 2.52 14.61
N ALA A 54 0.83 3.60 13.83
CA ALA A 54 0.62 3.59 12.38
C ALA A 54 1.95 3.57 11.62
N ARG A 55 3.04 3.93 12.26
CA ARG A 55 4.39 4.05 11.69
C ARG A 55 4.40 4.91 10.43
N PRO A 56 3.95 6.16 10.52
CA PRO A 56 3.80 7.01 9.32
C PRO A 56 5.11 7.30 8.60
N ASN A 57 6.22 7.32 9.33
CA ASN A 57 7.54 7.63 8.77
C ASN A 57 8.34 6.40 8.34
N SER A 58 7.77 5.21 8.46
CA SER A 58 8.44 3.98 8.02
C SER A 58 8.50 3.91 6.51
N ILE A 59 9.60 3.39 5.99
CA ILE A 59 9.76 3.13 4.57
C ILE A 59 8.85 1.95 4.19
N VAL A 60 8.17 2.07 3.07
CA VAL A 60 7.26 1.04 2.58
C VAL A 60 8.03 0.04 1.74
N THR A 61 7.85 -1.25 2.01
CA THR A 61 8.36 -2.30 1.13
C THR A 61 7.47 -2.43 -0.09
N ARG A 62 7.97 -3.11 -1.13
CA ARG A 62 7.20 -3.32 -2.36
C ARG A 62 5.89 -4.07 -2.07
N GLU A 63 5.93 -5.12 -1.24
CA GLU A 63 4.72 -5.86 -0.90
C GLU A 63 3.74 -5.03 -0.05
N ASP A 64 4.24 -4.17 0.83
CA ASP A 64 3.38 -3.30 1.63
C ASP A 64 2.71 -2.24 0.77
N LEU A 65 3.45 -1.66 -0.17
CA LEU A 65 2.88 -0.68 -1.12
C LEU A 65 1.73 -1.30 -1.90
N VAL A 66 1.94 -2.50 -2.43
CA VAL A 66 0.93 -3.23 -3.19
C VAL A 66 -0.26 -3.58 -2.30
N SER A 67 -0.02 -3.97 -1.05
CA SER A 67 -1.09 -4.28 -0.10
C SER A 67 -1.96 -3.06 0.21
N LEU A 68 -1.34 -1.89 0.39
CA LEU A 68 -2.08 -0.65 0.61
C LEU A 68 -2.95 -0.31 -0.60
N LEU A 69 -2.40 -0.43 -1.79
CA LEU A 69 -3.14 -0.15 -3.02
C LEU A 69 -4.27 -1.15 -3.25
N TRP A 70 -4.05 -2.42 -2.95
CA TRP A 70 -5.06 -3.45 -3.05
C TRP A 70 -6.23 -3.19 -2.10
N ARG A 71 -5.94 -2.78 -0.87
CA ARG A 71 -6.96 -2.39 0.09
C ARG A 71 -7.74 -1.17 -0.38
N TYR A 72 -7.03 -0.18 -0.92
CA TYR A 72 -7.67 1.00 -1.51
C TYR A 72 -8.61 0.63 -2.65
N ALA A 73 -8.24 -0.37 -3.44
CA ALA A 73 -9.06 -0.86 -4.55
C ALA A 73 -10.25 -1.70 -4.11
N GLY A 74 -10.41 -1.98 -2.82
CA GLY A 74 -11.51 -2.77 -2.29
C GLY A 74 -11.21 -4.26 -2.17
N LYS A 75 -9.95 -4.63 -2.12
CA LYS A 75 -9.48 -6.02 -1.97
C LYS A 75 -10.05 -6.94 -3.06
N PRO A 76 -9.88 -6.61 -4.35
CA PRO A 76 -10.40 -7.47 -5.41
C PRO A 76 -9.73 -8.84 -5.37
N ALA A 77 -10.54 -9.89 -5.53
CA ALA A 77 -10.02 -11.26 -5.51
C ALA A 77 -9.16 -11.53 -6.73
N PRO A 78 -7.95 -12.09 -6.57
CA PRO A 78 -7.14 -12.50 -7.72
C PRO A 78 -7.77 -13.74 -8.38
N THR A 79 -7.54 -13.89 -9.68
CA THR A 79 -8.03 -15.07 -10.43
C THR A 79 -7.03 -16.21 -10.39
N GLY A 80 -5.72 -15.90 -10.30
CA GLY A 80 -4.67 -16.89 -10.22
C GLY A 80 -4.34 -17.28 -8.78
N THR A 81 -3.57 -18.34 -8.63
CA THR A 81 -3.17 -18.85 -7.31
C THR A 81 -1.64 -18.95 -7.17
N THR A 82 -0.89 -18.73 -8.24
CA THR A 82 0.55 -18.95 -8.27
C THR A 82 1.28 -17.69 -8.73
N LEU A 83 2.26 -17.26 -7.93
CA LEU A 83 3.21 -16.23 -8.31
C LEU A 83 4.40 -16.89 -8.99
N ASP A 84 4.64 -16.53 -10.25
CA ASP A 84 5.69 -17.14 -11.08
C ASP A 84 6.98 -16.33 -11.00
N PHE A 85 7.54 -16.23 -9.79
CA PHE A 85 8.79 -15.52 -9.52
C PHE A 85 9.69 -16.38 -8.65
N SER A 86 11.00 -16.26 -8.84
CA SER A 86 11.98 -17.07 -8.12
C SER A 86 11.94 -16.87 -6.61
N ASP A 87 11.51 -15.68 -6.16
CA ASP A 87 11.42 -15.33 -4.74
C ASP A 87 9.98 -15.31 -4.21
N ALA A 88 9.06 -16.01 -4.86
CA ALA A 88 7.66 -16.04 -4.43
C ALA A 88 7.49 -16.50 -2.98
N SER A 89 8.38 -17.38 -2.49
CA SER A 89 8.35 -17.87 -1.11
C SER A 89 8.66 -16.78 -0.08
N LYS A 90 9.24 -15.66 -0.50
CA LYS A 90 9.57 -14.55 0.40
C LYS A 90 8.38 -13.60 0.61
N VAL A 91 7.31 -13.78 -0.13
CA VAL A 91 6.10 -12.95 0.00
C VAL A 91 5.42 -13.28 1.33
N SER A 92 5.10 -12.25 2.10
CA SER A 92 4.35 -12.43 3.35
C SER A 92 2.94 -12.94 3.05
N SER A 93 2.42 -13.79 3.93
CA SER A 93 1.10 -14.40 3.73
C SER A 93 -0.01 -13.34 3.56
N TYR A 94 0.08 -12.23 4.29
CA TYR A 94 -0.91 -11.16 4.20
C TYR A 94 -0.89 -10.43 2.86
N ALA A 95 0.21 -10.48 2.13
CA ALA A 95 0.40 -9.75 0.87
C ALA A 95 0.17 -10.62 -0.37
N LYS A 96 -0.03 -11.91 -0.21
CA LYS A 96 -0.09 -12.84 -1.35
C LYS A 96 -1.19 -12.50 -2.33
N ASP A 97 -2.41 -12.30 -1.85
CA ASP A 97 -3.55 -11.98 -2.72
C ASP A 97 -3.39 -10.62 -3.39
N ALA A 98 -2.85 -9.65 -2.65
CA ALA A 98 -2.57 -8.33 -3.20
C ALA A 98 -1.56 -8.40 -4.33
N LEU A 99 -0.49 -9.17 -4.17
CA LEU A 99 0.54 -9.32 -5.20
C LEU A 99 0.04 -10.10 -6.41
N LEU A 100 -0.76 -11.14 -6.21
CA LEU A 100 -1.40 -11.86 -7.32
C LEU A 100 -2.26 -10.91 -8.14
N TRP A 101 -3.10 -10.13 -7.47
CA TRP A 101 -3.94 -9.14 -8.13
C TRP A 101 -3.11 -8.11 -8.91
N ALA A 102 -2.06 -7.60 -8.28
CA ALA A 102 -1.23 -6.55 -8.90
C ALA A 102 -0.48 -7.07 -10.13
N VAL A 103 0.03 -8.29 -10.08
CA VAL A 103 0.70 -8.91 -11.24
C VAL A 103 -0.29 -9.16 -12.36
N GLU A 104 -1.47 -9.69 -12.05
CA GLU A 104 -2.52 -9.94 -13.05
C GLU A 104 -2.95 -8.66 -13.77
N ASN A 105 -2.98 -7.54 -13.06
CA ASN A 105 -3.40 -6.25 -13.60
C ASN A 105 -2.24 -5.40 -14.08
N LYS A 106 -1.04 -5.98 -14.14
CA LYS A 106 0.18 -5.32 -14.63
C LYS A 106 0.55 -4.07 -13.84
N ILE A 107 0.10 -3.98 -12.59
CA ILE A 107 0.41 -2.88 -11.69
C ILE A 107 1.86 -2.99 -11.22
N ILE A 108 2.31 -4.21 -10.95
CA ILE A 108 3.69 -4.51 -10.59
C ILE A 108 4.25 -5.55 -11.55
N SER A 109 5.51 -5.42 -11.88
CA SER A 109 6.26 -6.41 -12.66
C SER A 109 7.51 -6.80 -11.89
N GLY A 110 8.09 -7.94 -12.25
CA GLY A 110 9.34 -8.37 -11.65
C GLY A 110 10.50 -7.48 -12.06
N ARG A 111 11.58 -7.59 -11.30
CA ARG A 111 12.85 -6.95 -11.68
C ARG A 111 13.51 -7.74 -12.80
N ALA A 112 14.54 -7.16 -13.41
CA ALA A 112 15.23 -7.76 -14.56
C ALA A 112 15.78 -9.16 -14.28
N ASN A 113 16.09 -9.47 -13.01
CA ASN A 113 16.60 -10.79 -12.60
C ASN A 113 15.51 -11.85 -12.37
N GLY A 114 14.26 -11.53 -12.67
CA GLY A 114 13.15 -12.46 -12.47
C GLY A 114 12.60 -12.53 -11.05
N GLU A 115 13.01 -11.63 -10.19
CA GLU A 115 12.53 -11.55 -8.81
C GLU A 115 11.46 -10.48 -8.66
N LEU A 116 10.50 -10.75 -7.77
CA LEU A 116 9.47 -9.78 -7.42
C LEU A 116 9.98 -8.76 -6.40
N ASP A 117 10.92 -9.18 -5.56
CA ASP A 117 11.54 -8.38 -4.50
C ASP A 117 10.52 -7.78 -3.52
N PRO A 118 9.70 -8.64 -2.88
CA PRO A 118 8.60 -8.14 -2.03
C PRO A 118 9.09 -7.38 -0.81
N LYS A 119 10.25 -7.76 -0.27
CA LYS A 119 10.83 -7.12 0.92
C LYS A 119 11.70 -5.92 0.59
N GLY A 120 11.97 -5.68 -0.69
CA GLY A 120 12.75 -4.52 -1.11
C GLY A 120 12.00 -3.22 -0.85
N ASN A 121 12.74 -2.15 -0.59
CA ASN A 121 12.15 -0.84 -0.37
C ASN A 121 11.51 -0.32 -1.66
N ALA A 122 10.30 0.20 -1.54
CA ALA A 122 9.63 0.81 -2.68
C ALA A 122 10.18 2.22 -2.89
N GLN A 123 10.60 2.51 -4.12
CA GLN A 123 11.08 3.83 -4.49
C GLN A 123 9.92 4.69 -5.00
N ARG A 124 10.10 6.01 -4.95
CA ARG A 124 9.06 6.95 -5.39
C ARG A 124 8.65 6.69 -6.85
N ALA A 125 9.62 6.41 -7.72
CA ALA A 125 9.35 6.12 -9.12
C ALA A 125 8.51 4.85 -9.28
N GLU A 126 8.77 3.83 -8.47
CA GLU A 126 7.99 2.60 -8.48
C GLU A 126 6.56 2.83 -8.01
N ALA A 127 6.40 3.60 -6.93
CA ALA A 127 5.06 3.95 -6.42
C ALA A 127 4.27 4.73 -7.47
N ALA A 128 4.90 5.70 -8.13
CA ALA A 128 4.26 6.50 -9.17
C ALA A 128 3.83 5.62 -10.35
N GLN A 129 4.67 4.67 -10.76
CA GLN A 129 4.37 3.75 -11.86
C GLN A 129 3.19 2.85 -11.50
N MET A 130 3.16 2.31 -10.29
CA MET A 130 2.06 1.46 -9.84
C MET A 130 0.75 2.21 -9.80
N LEU A 131 0.75 3.44 -9.28
CA LEU A 131 -0.45 4.28 -9.23
C LEU A 131 -0.94 4.63 -10.62
N MET A 132 -0.03 5.01 -11.52
CA MET A 132 -0.38 5.33 -12.89
C MET A 132 -1.04 4.13 -13.57
N GLN A 133 -0.48 2.94 -13.39
CA GLN A 133 -1.01 1.72 -13.99
C GLN A 133 -2.38 1.38 -13.39
N TYR A 134 -2.52 1.51 -12.08
CA TYR A 134 -3.80 1.24 -11.41
C TYR A 134 -4.90 2.18 -11.91
N PHE A 135 -4.62 3.48 -11.96
CA PHE A 135 -5.63 4.46 -12.40
C PHE A 135 -5.94 4.36 -13.89
N SER A 136 -4.99 3.93 -14.73
CA SER A 136 -5.27 3.73 -16.16
C SER A 136 -6.11 2.49 -16.44
N ASN A 137 -6.15 1.54 -15.51
CA ASN A 137 -6.97 0.33 -15.65
C ASN A 137 -8.44 0.55 -15.30
N LYS A 138 -8.76 1.72 -14.77
CA LYS A 138 -10.14 2.04 -14.39
C LYS A 138 -11.00 2.47 -15.55
#